data_837c34be36fd8242c7e41b66d817aa4d
#
_entry.id   837c34be36fd8242c7e41b66d817aa4d
#
_cell.length_a   1.000
_cell.length_b   1.000
_cell.length_c   1.000
_cell.angle_alpha   90.00
_cell.angle_beta   90.00
_cell.angle_gamma   90.00
#
_symmetry.space_group_name_H-M   'P 1'
#
loop_
_entity.id
_entity.type
_entity.pdbx_description
1 polymer ?
#
loop_
_entity_poly.entity_id
_entity_poly.type
_entity_poly.pdbx_seq_one_letter_code
_entity_poly.pdbx_strand_id
1 'polypeptide(L)'
;MGPDLTRGPETDPHQLYRYRDGLYAADLIAAAACEFDFFTRLASEPMDLGEVCRSFGVHARPADVMLSFFAANGLVRKDGGRFHATATAREHLTKDSPRSLIPYYASLKERPVAKDFAVILRTDRPANWGSYKDEKPWTEAMLTEEFATGFTAAMDCRGFTLGPALLREAGLAGRRSLLDIAGGSGIYACVLAQGTPGLRATVLERPPVDGIARTMIRKRGCEGLVTVVAGDIFRDPLPQGHDVHLFSNVLHDWDVPKVRQLLRASADALAPGSLIVIHDAHLNEAKDGPLQVTAYSALLMSVTEGRCYGVGEMRELLAEAGFGSFRFAETACDRSVITAARL
;
A
#
# COMPACT_ATOMS: atom_id res chain seq x y z
N MET A 1 17.71 -24.55 -16.23
CA MET A 1 16.66 -24.41 -15.22
C MET A 1 16.91 -23.11 -14.47
N GLY A 2 15.94 -22.22 -14.40
CA GLY A 2 16.05 -20.98 -13.60
C GLY A 2 16.06 -21.28 -12.11
N PRO A 3 16.23 -20.23 -11.26
CA PRO A 3 16.19 -20.39 -9.81
C PRO A 3 14.81 -20.84 -9.33
N ASP A 4 14.79 -21.61 -8.23
CA ASP A 4 13.54 -21.96 -7.54
C ASP A 4 13.03 -20.75 -6.75
N LEU A 5 12.02 -20.08 -7.28
CA LEU A 5 11.41 -18.88 -6.69
C LEU A 5 10.35 -19.21 -5.63
N THR A 6 10.00 -20.48 -5.44
CA THR A 6 8.97 -20.89 -4.47
C THR A 6 9.50 -20.98 -3.04
N ARG A 7 10.83 -20.99 -2.87
CA ARG A 7 11.50 -21.02 -1.57
C ARG A 7 11.68 -19.63 -1.00
N GLY A 8 11.22 -19.43 0.23
CA GLY A 8 11.49 -18.21 0.99
C GLY A 8 12.95 -18.12 1.45
N PRO A 9 13.36 -16.96 2.02
CA PRO A 9 14.68 -16.77 2.57
C PRO A 9 14.95 -17.72 3.74
N GLU A 10 16.23 -18.07 3.96
CA GLU A 10 16.68 -18.91 5.09
C GLU A 10 16.65 -18.16 6.43
N THR A 11 16.78 -16.83 6.38
CA THR A 11 16.72 -15.96 7.56
C THR A 11 15.54 -14.99 7.45
N ASP A 12 15.05 -14.52 8.59
CA ASP A 12 13.91 -13.60 8.64
C ASP A 12 14.34 -12.13 8.40
N PRO A 13 13.96 -11.50 7.28
CA PRO A 13 14.29 -10.12 6.99
C PRO A 13 13.28 -9.11 7.59
N HIS A 14 12.32 -9.54 8.42
CA HIS A 14 11.17 -8.75 8.86
C HIS A 14 11.56 -7.38 9.44
N GLN A 15 12.60 -7.33 10.28
CA GLN A 15 13.04 -6.05 10.87
C GLN A 15 13.60 -5.08 9.82
N LEU A 16 14.23 -5.58 8.75
CA LEU A 16 14.71 -4.72 7.66
C LEU A 16 13.55 -4.05 6.91
N TYR A 17 12.45 -4.79 6.70
CA TYR A 17 11.22 -4.21 6.15
C TYR A 17 10.64 -3.13 7.08
N ARG A 18 10.55 -3.40 8.38
CA ARG A 18 9.99 -2.46 9.36
C ARG A 18 10.76 -1.15 9.42
N TYR A 19 12.10 -1.20 9.43
CA TYR A 19 12.93 0.01 9.39
C TYR A 19 12.74 0.80 8.10
N ARG A 20 12.60 0.11 6.97
CA ARG A 20 12.41 0.75 5.68
C ARG A 20 11.00 1.36 5.52
N ASP A 21 10.00 0.62 5.94
CA ASP A 21 8.60 1.02 5.79
C ASP A 21 8.19 2.09 6.82
N GLY A 22 8.75 2.06 8.02
CA GLY A 22 8.49 3.03 9.10
C GLY A 22 9.37 4.29 9.09
N LEU A 23 10.09 4.54 8.00
CA LEU A 23 11.13 5.57 7.89
C LEU A 23 10.68 6.98 8.32
N TYR A 24 9.42 7.34 8.08
CA TYR A 24 8.88 8.70 8.27
C TYR A 24 7.99 8.86 9.50
N ALA A 25 7.91 7.86 10.36
CA ALA A 25 7.01 7.88 11.52
C ALA A 25 7.22 9.09 12.45
N ALA A 26 8.48 9.42 12.79
CA ALA A 26 8.79 10.55 13.65
C ALA A 26 8.49 11.92 13.00
N ASP A 27 8.65 12.01 11.68
CA ASP A 27 8.37 13.24 10.92
C ASP A 27 6.87 13.58 10.93
N LEU A 28 5.99 12.57 10.87
CA LEU A 28 4.55 12.78 10.94
C LEU A 28 4.11 13.26 12.34
N ILE A 29 4.70 12.71 13.42
CA ILE A 29 4.45 13.21 14.79
C ILE A 29 4.92 14.66 14.91
N ALA A 30 6.12 14.97 14.42
CA ALA A 30 6.66 16.34 14.46
C ALA A 30 5.77 17.33 13.70
N ALA A 31 5.31 16.97 12.49
CA ALA A 31 4.37 17.79 11.73
C ALA A 31 3.08 18.05 12.50
N ALA A 32 2.44 17.01 13.04
CA ALA A 32 1.19 17.16 13.78
C ALA A 32 1.34 17.99 15.06
N ALA A 33 2.37 17.72 15.85
CA ALA A 33 2.57 18.39 17.14
C ALA A 33 3.03 19.84 16.97
N CYS A 34 3.94 20.12 16.02
CA CYS A 34 4.58 21.43 15.92
C CYS A 34 3.84 22.39 14.99
N GLU A 35 3.34 21.90 13.84
CA GLU A 35 2.67 22.74 12.83
C GLU A 35 1.17 22.95 13.10
N PHE A 36 0.49 21.89 13.60
CA PHE A 36 -0.96 21.91 13.78
C PHE A 36 -1.40 22.06 15.23
N ASP A 37 -0.49 21.91 16.19
CA ASP A 37 -0.87 21.83 17.61
C ASP A 37 -1.96 20.79 17.86
N PHE A 38 -1.87 19.68 17.12
CA PHE A 38 -2.93 18.71 16.98
C PHE A 38 -3.35 18.12 18.32
N PHE A 39 -2.38 17.68 19.13
CA PHE A 39 -2.70 16.98 20.38
C PHE A 39 -3.27 17.91 21.46
N THR A 40 -2.82 19.17 21.57
CA THR A 40 -3.38 20.15 22.51
C THR A 40 -4.84 20.44 22.18
N ARG A 41 -5.13 20.64 20.90
CA ARG A 41 -6.51 20.92 20.45
C ARG A 41 -7.42 19.70 20.57
N LEU A 42 -6.93 18.51 20.22
CA LEU A 42 -7.71 17.27 20.38
C LEU A 42 -7.93 16.92 21.86
N ALA A 43 -6.98 17.29 22.75
CA ALA A 43 -7.14 17.11 24.18
C ALA A 43 -8.24 18.00 24.80
N SER A 44 -8.46 19.19 24.23
CA SER A 44 -9.52 20.08 24.69
C SER A 44 -10.92 19.59 24.25
N GLU A 45 -11.03 19.03 23.04
CA GLU A 45 -12.31 18.59 22.49
C GLU A 45 -12.12 17.36 21.58
N PRO A 46 -12.83 16.25 21.84
CA PRO A 46 -12.85 15.10 20.93
C PRO A 46 -13.49 15.48 19.59
N MET A 47 -12.98 14.95 18.47
CA MET A 47 -13.39 15.32 17.11
C MET A 47 -13.66 14.06 16.26
N ASP A 48 -14.67 14.11 15.40
CA ASP A 48 -14.76 13.16 14.27
C ASP A 48 -13.79 13.54 13.13
N LEU A 49 -13.67 12.71 12.10
CA LEU A 49 -12.77 12.97 10.97
C LEU A 49 -13.09 14.27 10.26
N GLY A 50 -14.37 14.57 10.06
CA GLY A 50 -14.81 15.80 9.38
C GLY A 50 -14.49 17.05 10.21
N GLU A 51 -14.66 16.98 11.53
CA GLU A 51 -14.28 18.06 12.46
C GLU A 51 -12.76 18.25 12.49
N VAL A 52 -11.97 17.16 12.49
CA VAL A 52 -10.49 17.24 12.33
C VAL A 52 -10.14 17.97 11.04
N CYS A 53 -10.74 17.57 9.91
CA CYS A 53 -10.46 18.21 8.63
C CYS A 53 -10.74 19.72 8.67
N ARG A 54 -11.91 20.12 9.18
CA ARG A 54 -12.29 21.53 9.29
C ARG A 54 -11.43 22.31 10.28
N SER A 55 -11.20 21.74 11.45
CA SER A 55 -10.49 22.44 12.53
C SER A 55 -9.01 22.68 12.20
N PHE A 56 -8.38 21.76 11.50
CA PHE A 56 -6.94 21.84 11.19
C PHE A 56 -6.66 22.30 9.75
N GLY A 57 -7.70 22.46 8.91
CA GLY A 57 -7.52 22.79 7.50
C GLY A 57 -6.78 21.69 6.74
N VAL A 58 -7.13 20.43 7.00
CA VAL A 58 -6.49 19.25 6.40
C VAL A 58 -7.48 18.41 5.62
N HIS A 59 -6.99 17.61 4.67
CA HIS A 59 -7.81 16.75 3.83
C HIS A 59 -8.06 15.38 4.48
N ALA A 60 -9.15 14.73 4.06
CA ALA A 60 -9.65 13.51 4.69
C ALA A 60 -8.67 12.33 4.57
N ARG A 61 -8.06 12.08 3.37
CA ARG A 61 -7.12 10.98 3.17
C ARG A 61 -5.90 11.09 4.10
N PRO A 62 -5.12 12.19 4.10
CA PRO A 62 -3.96 12.28 4.96
C PRO A 62 -4.33 12.39 6.45
N ALA A 63 -5.49 12.97 6.80
CA ALA A 63 -5.98 12.97 8.18
C ALA A 63 -6.32 11.54 8.66
N ASP A 64 -6.95 10.71 7.83
CA ASP A 64 -7.24 9.31 8.14
C ASP A 64 -5.96 8.48 8.36
N VAL A 65 -4.93 8.67 7.53
CA VAL A 65 -3.61 8.05 7.71
C VAL A 65 -2.96 8.49 9.01
N MET A 66 -2.94 9.78 9.29
CA MET A 66 -2.39 10.35 10.53
C MET A 66 -3.11 9.82 11.77
N LEU A 67 -4.44 9.79 11.76
CA LEU A 67 -5.25 9.31 12.89
C LEU A 67 -5.06 7.81 13.11
N SER A 68 -5.00 6.99 12.05
CA SER A 68 -4.71 5.57 12.14
C SER A 68 -3.32 5.32 12.74
N PHE A 69 -2.32 6.08 12.30
CA PHE A 69 -0.97 6.00 12.85
C PHE A 69 -0.91 6.39 14.33
N PHE A 70 -1.62 7.45 14.74
CA PHE A 70 -1.67 7.84 16.16
C PHE A 70 -2.48 6.88 17.01
N ALA A 71 -3.53 6.25 16.46
CA ALA A 71 -4.27 5.22 17.17
C ALA A 71 -3.40 3.97 17.42
N ALA A 72 -2.67 3.50 16.40
CA ALA A 72 -1.74 2.38 16.53
C ALA A 72 -0.58 2.64 17.51
N ASN A 73 -0.20 3.91 17.71
CA ASN A 73 0.79 4.33 18.71
C ASN A 73 0.21 4.59 20.09
N GLY A 74 -1.09 4.38 20.31
CA GLY A 74 -1.74 4.68 21.59
C GLY A 74 -1.78 6.16 21.97
N LEU A 75 -1.66 7.06 20.98
CA LEU A 75 -1.74 8.51 21.18
C LEU A 75 -3.15 9.04 21.03
N VAL A 76 -3.96 8.35 20.24
CA VAL A 76 -5.37 8.66 20.00
C VAL A 76 -6.19 7.38 20.20
N ARG A 77 -7.41 7.49 20.71
CA ARG A 77 -8.39 6.40 20.69
C ARG A 77 -9.65 6.85 19.96
N LYS A 78 -10.30 5.92 19.29
CA LYS A 78 -11.59 6.14 18.63
C LYS A 78 -12.71 5.57 19.50
N ASP A 79 -13.73 6.37 19.76
CA ASP A 79 -14.88 5.97 20.55
C ASP A 79 -16.13 6.68 20.02
N GLY A 80 -17.21 5.94 19.73
CA GLY A 80 -18.44 6.51 19.18
C GLY A 80 -18.22 7.31 17.88
N GLY A 81 -17.23 6.95 17.06
CA GLY A 81 -16.88 7.67 15.82
C GLY A 81 -16.00 8.91 16.03
N ARG A 82 -15.73 9.30 17.28
CA ARG A 82 -14.90 10.46 17.64
C ARG A 82 -13.51 10.02 18.09
N PHE A 83 -12.52 10.82 17.81
CA PHE A 83 -11.13 10.64 18.22
C PHE A 83 -10.87 11.44 19.50
N HIS A 84 -10.17 10.81 20.44
CA HIS A 84 -9.82 11.36 21.74
C HIS A 84 -8.32 11.27 21.96
N ALA A 85 -7.69 12.32 22.47
CA ALA A 85 -6.32 12.23 22.95
C ALA A 85 -6.25 11.30 24.16
N THR A 86 -5.31 10.33 24.15
CA THR A 86 -5.08 9.43 25.27
C THR A 86 -4.38 10.15 26.44
N ALA A 87 -4.26 9.48 27.58
CA ALA A 87 -3.49 10.02 28.72
C ALA A 87 -2.04 10.29 28.32
N THR A 88 -1.42 9.39 27.55
CA THR A 88 -0.05 9.57 27.02
C THR A 88 0.07 10.83 26.18
N ALA A 89 -0.85 11.03 25.23
CA ALA A 89 -0.82 12.22 24.39
C ALA A 89 -1.07 13.51 25.20
N ARG A 90 -1.99 13.49 26.16
CA ARG A 90 -2.26 14.63 27.05
C ARG A 90 -1.06 15.00 27.90
N GLU A 91 -0.36 14.01 28.43
CA GLU A 91 0.81 14.23 29.29
C GLU A 91 2.05 14.67 28.50
N HIS A 92 2.27 14.09 27.29
CA HIS A 92 3.54 14.22 26.61
C HIS A 92 3.52 15.02 25.30
N LEU A 93 2.34 15.29 24.72
CA LEU A 93 2.22 15.93 23.40
C LEU A 93 1.28 17.16 23.41
N THR A 94 0.94 17.69 24.60
CA THR A 94 0.23 18.98 24.70
C THR A 94 1.18 20.08 25.17
N LYS A 95 0.93 21.32 24.74
CA LYS A 95 1.78 22.48 25.06
C LYS A 95 1.78 22.84 26.53
N ASP A 96 0.64 22.64 27.19
CA ASP A 96 0.44 23.08 28.58
C ASP A 96 0.93 22.05 29.61
N SER A 97 1.37 20.90 29.18
CA SER A 97 1.90 19.88 30.09
C SER A 97 3.34 20.18 30.50
N PRO A 98 3.66 20.11 31.80
CA PRO A 98 5.03 20.25 32.27
C PRO A 98 5.95 19.08 31.83
N ARG A 99 5.37 17.99 31.30
CA ARG A 99 6.09 16.82 30.76
C ARG A 99 6.05 16.76 29.23
N SER A 100 5.74 17.89 28.60
CA SER A 100 5.62 17.94 27.14
C SER A 100 6.93 17.60 26.44
N LEU A 101 6.84 16.67 25.48
CA LEU A 101 7.94 16.31 24.56
C LEU A 101 7.90 17.12 23.25
N ILE A 102 6.96 18.07 23.11
CA ILE A 102 6.90 18.92 21.89
C ILE A 102 8.24 19.61 21.62
N PRO A 103 8.99 20.18 22.61
CA PRO A 103 10.31 20.77 22.34
C PRO A 103 11.32 19.76 21.78
N TYR A 104 11.22 18.48 22.18
CA TYR A 104 12.08 17.41 21.65
C TYR A 104 11.73 17.10 20.18
N TYR A 105 10.45 16.97 19.83
CA TYR A 105 9.98 16.80 18.45
C TYR A 105 10.21 18.05 17.59
N ALA A 106 10.21 19.25 18.16
CA ALA A 106 10.49 20.49 17.45
C ALA A 106 11.89 20.54 16.81
N SER A 107 12.84 19.74 17.32
CA SER A 107 14.14 19.55 16.68
C SER A 107 14.06 18.93 15.28
N LEU A 108 12.95 18.24 14.97
CA LEU A 108 12.70 17.57 13.69
C LEU A 108 11.89 18.43 12.71
N LYS A 109 11.28 19.54 13.15
CA LYS A 109 10.32 20.32 12.33
C LYS A 109 10.91 20.88 11.03
N GLU A 110 12.22 21.12 11.00
CA GLU A 110 12.92 21.63 9.83
C GLU A 110 13.35 20.55 8.83
N ARG A 111 13.16 19.27 9.16
CA ARG A 111 13.44 18.17 8.24
C ARG A 111 12.53 18.28 7.02
N PRO A 112 13.03 18.03 5.80
CA PRO A 112 12.22 18.11 4.58
C PRO A 112 10.93 17.32 4.67
N VAL A 113 10.99 16.06 5.14
CA VAL A 113 9.82 15.17 5.23
C VAL A 113 8.78 15.68 6.24
N ALA A 114 9.19 16.27 7.37
CA ALA A 114 8.24 16.87 8.31
C ALA A 114 7.48 18.05 7.69
N LYS A 115 8.19 18.90 6.90
CA LYS A 115 7.57 19.98 6.12
C LYS A 115 6.65 19.46 5.04
N ASP A 116 7.06 18.41 4.32
CA ASP A 116 6.26 17.75 3.30
C ASP A 116 4.95 17.23 3.88
N PHE A 117 4.98 16.58 5.06
CA PHE A 117 3.75 16.15 5.72
C PHE A 117 2.79 17.30 6.04
N ALA A 118 3.31 18.44 6.49
CA ALA A 118 2.46 19.60 6.73
C ALA A 118 1.78 20.10 5.44
N VAL A 119 2.48 20.05 4.31
CA VAL A 119 1.92 20.39 2.99
C VAL A 119 0.93 19.33 2.53
N ILE A 120 1.27 18.04 2.62
CA ILE A 120 0.41 16.92 2.23
C ILE A 120 -0.91 16.93 3.00
N LEU A 121 -0.85 17.15 4.32
CA LEU A 121 -2.04 17.26 5.16
C LEU A 121 -2.99 18.38 4.67
N ARG A 122 -2.43 19.55 4.23
CA ARG A 122 -3.20 20.69 3.75
C ARG A 122 -3.68 20.59 2.30
N THR A 123 -3.03 19.79 1.47
CA THR A 123 -3.25 19.81 0.01
C THR A 123 -3.74 18.50 -0.57
N ASP A 124 -3.62 17.42 0.17
CA ASP A 124 -3.86 16.03 -0.29
C ASP A 124 -2.99 15.62 -1.51
N ARG A 125 -1.88 16.32 -1.72
CA ARG A 125 -0.96 16.02 -2.81
C ARG A 125 0.29 15.34 -2.26
N PRO A 126 0.72 14.21 -2.85
CA PRO A 126 1.96 13.56 -2.45
C PRO A 126 3.17 14.48 -2.70
N ALA A 127 4.21 14.30 -1.93
CA ALA A 127 5.52 14.87 -2.24
C ALA A 127 6.10 14.19 -3.50
N ASN A 128 7.00 14.88 -4.20
CA ASN A 128 7.58 14.34 -5.43
C ASN A 128 8.54 13.19 -5.13
N TRP A 129 8.07 11.97 -5.34
CA TRP A 129 8.87 10.78 -5.12
C TRP A 129 10.00 10.63 -6.16
N GLY A 130 11.21 10.35 -5.64
CA GLY A 130 12.38 9.95 -6.46
C GLY A 130 12.96 11.06 -7.29
N SER A 131 12.24 12.13 -7.44
CA SER A 131 12.65 13.28 -8.21
C SER A 131 12.88 14.49 -7.34
N TYR A 132 13.52 14.31 -6.19
CA TYR A 132 14.04 15.47 -5.42
C TYR A 132 14.81 16.48 -6.27
N LYS A 133 15.13 16.11 -7.52
CA LYS A 133 15.80 16.94 -8.51
C LYS A 133 14.86 17.61 -9.51
N ASP A 134 13.73 16.97 -9.88
CA ASP A 134 12.95 17.36 -11.07
C ASP A 134 11.48 17.69 -10.81
N GLU A 135 11.00 17.62 -9.57
CA GLU A 135 9.63 17.94 -9.14
C GLU A 135 8.51 17.19 -9.91
N LYS A 136 8.81 16.03 -10.51
CA LYS A 136 7.84 15.25 -11.28
C LYS A 136 7.12 14.22 -10.40
N PRO A 137 5.80 14.01 -10.59
CA PRO A 137 5.09 12.90 -9.98
C PRO A 137 5.77 11.56 -10.32
N TRP A 138 5.79 10.60 -9.40
CA TRP A 138 6.42 9.30 -9.65
C TRP A 138 5.84 8.60 -10.88
N THR A 139 4.54 8.78 -11.17
CA THR A 139 3.86 8.24 -12.35
C THR A 139 4.44 8.76 -13.67
N GLU A 140 4.93 10.01 -13.71
CA GLU A 140 5.65 10.57 -14.87
C GLU A 140 7.10 10.12 -14.87
N ALA A 141 7.76 10.05 -13.72
CA ALA A 141 9.12 9.55 -13.62
C ALA A 141 9.24 8.12 -14.13
N MET A 142 8.23 7.27 -13.90
CA MET A 142 8.14 5.89 -14.43
C MET A 142 8.08 5.79 -15.96
N LEU A 143 7.86 6.89 -16.68
CA LEU A 143 7.93 6.91 -18.13
C LEU A 143 9.39 6.98 -18.67
N THR A 144 10.34 7.26 -17.80
CA THR A 144 11.76 7.24 -18.14
C THR A 144 12.36 5.86 -17.84
N GLU A 145 13.16 5.32 -18.77
CA GLU A 145 13.74 3.98 -18.64
C GLU A 145 14.67 3.87 -17.41
N GLU A 146 15.45 4.91 -17.13
CA GLU A 146 16.37 4.94 -15.98
C GLU A 146 15.62 4.81 -14.65
N PHE A 147 14.61 5.65 -14.43
CA PHE A 147 13.82 5.61 -13.21
C PHE A 147 13.01 4.31 -13.11
N ALA A 148 12.34 3.89 -14.19
CA ALA A 148 11.57 2.67 -14.25
C ALA A 148 12.42 1.43 -13.92
N THR A 149 13.66 1.36 -14.44
CA THR A 149 14.59 0.26 -14.13
C THR A 149 14.96 0.23 -12.66
N GLY A 150 15.36 1.36 -12.09
CA GLY A 150 15.74 1.46 -10.67
C GLY A 150 14.58 1.15 -9.73
N PHE A 151 13.40 1.72 -10.01
CA PHE A 151 12.20 1.49 -9.21
C PHE A 151 11.74 0.02 -9.30
N THR A 152 11.68 -0.54 -10.52
CA THR A 152 11.28 -1.93 -10.72
C THR A 152 12.24 -2.89 -10.01
N ALA A 153 13.56 -2.64 -10.03
CA ALA A 153 14.52 -3.45 -9.29
C ALA A 153 14.32 -3.37 -7.77
N ALA A 154 14.00 -2.17 -7.24
CA ALA A 154 13.70 -1.98 -5.82
C ALA A 154 12.42 -2.71 -5.39
N MET A 155 11.41 -2.79 -6.25
CA MET A 155 10.18 -3.56 -5.96
C MET A 155 10.40 -5.06 -6.17
N ASP A 156 11.20 -5.43 -7.14
CA ASP A 156 11.51 -6.82 -7.49
C ASP A 156 12.15 -7.61 -6.34
N CYS A 157 13.14 -7.04 -5.67
CA CYS A 157 13.85 -7.72 -4.59
C CYS A 157 12.94 -8.15 -3.44
N ARG A 158 11.81 -7.47 -3.23
CA ARG A 158 10.80 -7.84 -2.23
C ARG A 158 10.08 -9.14 -2.58
N GLY A 159 9.91 -9.42 -3.88
CA GLY A 159 9.20 -10.59 -4.38
C GLY A 159 9.85 -11.92 -4.00
N PHE A 160 11.16 -11.96 -3.78
CA PHE A 160 11.86 -13.18 -3.32
C PHE A 160 11.49 -13.59 -1.89
N THR A 161 11.06 -12.65 -1.06
CA THR A 161 10.55 -12.92 0.30
C THR A 161 9.04 -13.04 0.32
N LEU A 162 8.36 -12.08 -0.30
CA LEU A 162 6.90 -11.96 -0.21
C LEU A 162 6.17 -12.93 -1.15
N GLY A 163 6.77 -13.27 -2.30
CA GLY A 163 6.16 -14.17 -3.29
C GLY A 163 5.90 -15.58 -2.75
N PRO A 164 6.89 -16.27 -2.15
CA PRO A 164 6.66 -17.58 -1.52
C PRO A 164 5.62 -17.55 -0.40
N ALA A 165 5.54 -16.44 0.35
CA ALA A 165 4.51 -16.27 1.37
C ALA A 165 3.11 -16.10 0.76
N LEU A 166 2.99 -15.30 -0.30
CA LEU A 166 1.76 -15.16 -1.07
C LEU A 166 1.32 -16.50 -1.68
N LEU A 167 2.24 -17.26 -2.26
CA LEU A 167 1.95 -18.56 -2.88
C LEU A 167 1.19 -19.50 -1.93
N ARG A 168 1.57 -19.52 -0.65
CA ARG A 168 0.93 -20.38 0.36
C ARG A 168 -0.52 -19.98 0.65
N GLU A 169 -0.82 -18.69 0.54
CA GLU A 169 -2.10 -18.12 0.99
C GLU A 169 -3.04 -17.70 -0.16
N ALA A 170 -2.55 -17.63 -1.40
CA ALA A 170 -3.33 -17.08 -2.52
C ALA A 170 -4.51 -17.97 -2.98
N GLY A 171 -4.58 -19.22 -2.55
CA GLY A 171 -5.70 -20.11 -2.86
C GLY A 171 -5.81 -20.52 -4.34
N LEU A 172 -4.68 -20.74 -5.02
CA LEU A 172 -4.62 -20.96 -6.47
C LEU A 172 -4.81 -22.42 -6.92
N ALA A 173 -5.15 -23.33 -6.01
CA ALA A 173 -5.35 -24.74 -6.37
C ALA A 173 -6.39 -24.90 -7.48
N GLY A 174 -6.05 -25.60 -8.56
CA GLY A 174 -6.91 -25.83 -9.72
C GLY A 174 -7.05 -24.66 -10.69
N ARG A 175 -6.50 -23.49 -10.40
CA ARG A 175 -6.50 -22.34 -11.31
C ARG A 175 -5.51 -22.56 -12.46
N ARG A 176 -5.83 -21.99 -13.62
CA ARG A 176 -5.08 -22.22 -14.87
C ARG A 176 -4.46 -20.96 -15.46
N SER A 177 -5.07 -19.81 -15.25
CA SER A 177 -4.68 -18.57 -15.91
C SER A 177 -4.75 -17.39 -14.94
N LEU A 178 -3.63 -16.70 -14.73
CA LEU A 178 -3.50 -15.54 -13.85
C LEU A 178 -3.15 -14.30 -14.65
N LEU A 179 -3.81 -13.18 -14.39
CA LEU A 179 -3.41 -11.84 -14.81
C LEU A 179 -2.81 -11.09 -13.62
N ASP A 180 -1.52 -10.75 -13.70
CA ASP A 180 -0.79 -9.92 -12.73
C ASP A 180 -0.88 -8.46 -13.21
N ILE A 181 -1.76 -7.69 -12.58
CA ILE A 181 -2.16 -6.35 -13.01
C ILE A 181 -1.19 -5.33 -12.40
N ALA A 182 -0.51 -4.57 -13.24
CA ALA A 182 0.63 -3.71 -12.89
C ALA A 182 1.71 -4.51 -12.16
N GLY A 183 2.04 -5.71 -12.69
CA GLY A 183 2.89 -6.70 -12.04
C GLY A 183 4.39 -6.37 -12.03
N GLY A 184 4.79 -5.19 -12.48
CA GLY A 184 6.17 -4.69 -12.42
C GLY A 184 7.15 -5.62 -13.13
N SER A 185 8.07 -6.21 -12.36
CA SER A 185 9.06 -7.16 -12.87
C SER A 185 8.50 -8.54 -13.22
N GLY A 186 7.25 -8.83 -12.86
CA GLY A 186 6.62 -10.14 -12.96
C GLY A 186 7.11 -11.16 -11.92
N ILE A 187 7.78 -10.73 -10.85
CA ILE A 187 8.31 -11.66 -9.84
C ILE A 187 7.20 -12.48 -9.18
N TYR A 188 6.06 -11.87 -8.82
CA TYR A 188 4.95 -12.59 -8.22
C TYR A 188 4.31 -13.55 -9.21
N ALA A 189 4.09 -13.15 -10.46
CA ALA A 189 3.63 -14.04 -11.53
C ALA A 189 4.56 -15.26 -11.71
N CYS A 190 5.89 -15.05 -11.69
CA CYS A 190 6.87 -16.14 -11.79
C CYS A 190 6.78 -17.10 -10.59
N VAL A 191 6.74 -16.59 -9.36
CA VAL A 191 6.62 -17.41 -8.16
C VAL A 191 5.34 -18.25 -8.18
N LEU A 192 4.20 -17.60 -8.46
CA LEU A 192 2.90 -18.26 -8.45
C LEU A 192 2.78 -19.30 -9.56
N ALA A 193 3.29 -19.01 -10.78
CA ALA A 193 3.27 -19.96 -11.89
C ALA A 193 4.22 -21.14 -11.68
N GLN A 194 5.38 -20.95 -11.06
CA GLN A 194 6.26 -22.05 -10.69
C GLN A 194 5.68 -22.94 -9.58
N GLY A 195 5.03 -22.32 -8.59
CA GLY A 195 4.51 -23.03 -7.42
C GLY A 195 3.13 -23.65 -7.59
N THR A 196 2.40 -23.33 -8.66
CA THR A 196 1.03 -23.83 -8.90
C THR A 196 1.00 -24.69 -10.17
N PRO A 197 0.85 -26.01 -10.04
CA PRO A 197 0.88 -26.93 -11.20
C PRO A 197 -0.16 -26.56 -12.27
N GLY A 198 0.31 -26.33 -13.49
CA GLY A 198 -0.52 -26.00 -14.66
C GLY A 198 -0.99 -24.55 -14.75
N LEU A 199 -0.61 -23.68 -13.83
CA LEU A 199 -0.89 -22.24 -13.91
C LEU A 199 0.01 -21.59 -14.96
N ARG A 200 -0.59 -20.72 -15.79
CA ARG A 200 0.09 -19.78 -16.67
C ARG A 200 -0.25 -18.37 -16.22
N ALA A 201 0.71 -17.44 -16.32
CA ALA A 201 0.47 -16.06 -15.93
C ALA A 201 0.74 -15.08 -17.07
N THR A 202 0.01 -13.98 -17.05
CA THR A 202 0.23 -12.82 -17.93
C THR A 202 0.48 -11.62 -17.02
N VAL A 203 1.57 -10.91 -17.23
CA VAL A 203 1.85 -9.61 -16.60
C VAL A 203 1.30 -8.53 -17.50
N LEU A 204 0.44 -7.67 -16.96
CA LEU A 204 -0.03 -6.47 -17.65
C LEU A 204 0.75 -5.28 -17.09
N GLU A 205 1.51 -4.62 -17.96
CA GLU A 205 2.32 -3.47 -17.60
C GLU A 205 2.44 -2.46 -18.74
N ARG A 206 2.62 -1.20 -18.37
CA ARG A 206 2.81 -0.14 -19.35
C ARG A 206 4.29 0.01 -19.76
N PRO A 207 4.58 0.50 -20.99
CA PRO A 207 5.93 0.87 -21.38
C PRO A 207 6.50 2.01 -20.47
N PRO A 208 7.81 1.96 -20.12
CA PRO A 208 8.82 0.97 -20.53
C PRO A 208 8.90 -0.27 -19.61
N VAL A 209 8.09 -0.36 -18.56
CA VAL A 209 8.15 -1.43 -17.54
C VAL A 209 7.87 -2.81 -18.16
N ASP A 210 6.98 -2.90 -19.16
CA ASP A 210 6.72 -4.16 -19.87
C ASP A 210 7.99 -4.76 -20.51
N GLY A 211 8.88 -3.93 -21.05
CA GLY A 211 10.18 -4.34 -21.58
C GLY A 211 11.12 -4.86 -20.49
N ILE A 212 11.13 -4.16 -19.34
CA ILE A 212 11.90 -4.56 -18.15
C ILE A 212 11.37 -5.90 -17.64
N ALA A 213 10.04 -6.07 -17.51
CA ALA A 213 9.39 -7.31 -17.09
C ALA A 213 9.80 -8.50 -17.99
N ARG A 214 9.72 -8.36 -19.31
CA ARG A 214 10.16 -9.41 -20.27
C ARG A 214 11.60 -9.84 -20.02
N THR A 215 12.47 -8.87 -19.77
CA THR A 215 13.90 -9.13 -19.52
C THR A 215 14.10 -9.87 -18.20
N MET A 216 13.41 -9.44 -17.14
CA MET A 216 13.53 -10.07 -15.81
C MET A 216 12.91 -11.47 -15.78
N ILE A 217 11.76 -11.69 -16.42
CA ILE A 217 11.11 -13.01 -16.56
C ILE A 217 12.05 -13.99 -17.30
N ARG A 218 12.69 -13.55 -18.39
CA ARG A 218 13.67 -14.34 -19.13
C ARG A 218 14.89 -14.72 -18.28
N LYS A 219 15.45 -13.76 -17.56
CA LYS A 219 16.58 -14.03 -16.64
C LYS A 219 16.25 -15.05 -15.57
N ARG A 220 14.96 -15.21 -15.22
CA ARG A 220 14.47 -16.22 -14.27
C ARG A 220 14.13 -17.55 -14.92
N GLY A 221 14.21 -17.67 -16.24
CA GLY A 221 13.80 -18.87 -16.98
C GLY A 221 12.30 -19.15 -16.90
N CYS A 222 11.49 -18.09 -16.74
CA CYS A 222 10.03 -18.19 -16.60
C CYS A 222 9.26 -17.88 -17.89
N GLU A 223 9.92 -17.61 -19.01
CA GLU A 223 9.27 -17.26 -20.29
C GLU A 223 8.33 -18.35 -20.83
N GLY A 224 8.53 -19.58 -20.40
CA GLY A 224 7.63 -20.68 -20.71
C GLY A 224 6.34 -20.69 -19.85
N LEU A 225 6.29 -19.95 -18.77
CA LEU A 225 5.18 -19.91 -17.81
C LEU A 225 4.48 -18.54 -17.75
N VAL A 226 5.24 -17.47 -18.02
CA VAL A 226 4.79 -16.09 -17.84
C VAL A 226 4.99 -15.29 -19.13
N THR A 227 3.93 -14.66 -19.59
CA THR A 227 3.92 -13.72 -20.72
C THR A 227 3.76 -12.29 -20.23
N VAL A 228 4.01 -11.30 -21.10
CA VAL A 228 3.82 -9.88 -20.79
C VAL A 228 3.00 -9.22 -21.89
N VAL A 229 1.97 -8.50 -21.48
CA VAL A 229 1.13 -7.66 -22.35
C VAL A 229 1.34 -6.20 -21.96
N ALA A 230 1.58 -5.34 -22.96
CA ALA A 230 1.65 -3.91 -22.74
C ALA A 230 0.23 -3.31 -22.66
N GLY A 231 -0.02 -2.46 -21.66
CA GLY A 231 -1.30 -1.76 -21.50
C GLY A 231 -1.33 -0.87 -20.26
N ASP A 232 -2.25 0.08 -20.26
CA ASP A 232 -2.50 1.01 -19.14
C ASP A 232 -3.75 0.57 -18.38
N ILE A 233 -3.61 0.26 -17.09
CA ILE A 233 -4.69 -0.27 -16.24
C ILE A 233 -5.90 0.67 -16.07
N PHE A 234 -5.76 1.95 -16.43
CA PHE A 234 -6.83 2.95 -16.35
C PHE A 234 -7.44 3.32 -17.69
N ARG A 235 -6.76 3.01 -18.79
CA ARG A 235 -7.17 3.43 -20.14
C ARG A 235 -7.60 2.27 -21.02
N ASP A 236 -6.94 1.13 -20.86
CA ASP A 236 -7.19 -0.05 -21.68
C ASP A 236 -8.11 -1.05 -20.96
N PRO A 237 -8.92 -1.83 -21.68
CA PRO A 237 -9.66 -2.92 -21.07
C PRO A 237 -8.69 -3.98 -20.55
N LEU A 238 -8.99 -4.55 -19.38
CA LEU A 238 -8.18 -5.66 -18.88
C LEU A 238 -8.31 -6.90 -19.77
N PRO A 239 -7.19 -7.62 -20.03
CA PRO A 239 -7.23 -8.87 -20.78
C PRO A 239 -8.21 -9.88 -20.20
N GLN A 240 -9.05 -10.47 -21.05
CA GLN A 240 -10.04 -11.47 -20.69
C GLN A 240 -9.48 -12.89 -20.72
N GLY A 241 -10.23 -13.86 -20.21
CA GLY A 241 -9.88 -15.29 -20.25
C GLY A 241 -8.97 -15.76 -19.13
N HIS A 242 -8.75 -14.92 -18.13
CA HIS A 242 -8.07 -15.29 -16.90
C HIS A 242 -9.08 -15.73 -15.83
N ASP A 243 -8.71 -16.72 -15.01
CA ASP A 243 -9.53 -17.17 -13.89
C ASP A 243 -9.03 -16.65 -12.53
N VAL A 244 -7.91 -15.89 -12.56
CA VAL A 244 -7.37 -15.16 -11.41
C VAL A 244 -6.88 -13.79 -11.83
N HIS A 245 -7.28 -12.74 -11.14
CA HIS A 245 -6.63 -11.42 -11.20
C HIS A 245 -5.84 -11.18 -9.91
N LEU A 246 -4.59 -10.77 -10.06
CA LEU A 246 -3.69 -10.41 -8.97
C LEU A 246 -3.42 -8.90 -8.98
N PHE A 247 -3.60 -8.26 -7.83
CA PHE A 247 -3.07 -6.94 -7.51
C PHE A 247 -2.07 -7.10 -6.36
N SER A 248 -0.78 -6.99 -6.64
CA SER A 248 0.24 -7.13 -5.59
C SER A 248 1.00 -5.83 -5.39
N ASN A 249 0.76 -5.16 -4.27
CA ASN A 249 1.28 -3.83 -3.95
C ASN A 249 0.93 -2.78 -5.03
N VAL A 250 -0.34 -2.73 -5.43
CA VAL A 250 -0.87 -1.85 -6.48
C VAL A 250 -1.94 -0.92 -5.97
N LEU A 251 -2.94 -1.45 -5.24
CA LEU A 251 -4.11 -0.66 -4.86
C LEU A 251 -3.77 0.44 -3.86
N HIS A 252 -2.75 0.25 -3.06
CA HIS A 252 -2.29 1.23 -2.09
C HIS A 252 -1.66 2.50 -2.71
N ASP A 253 -1.37 2.50 -4.00
CA ASP A 253 -0.85 3.68 -4.71
C ASP A 253 -1.95 4.66 -5.13
N TRP A 254 -3.21 4.22 -5.11
CA TRP A 254 -4.34 4.92 -5.69
C TRP A 254 -5.37 5.33 -4.66
N ASP A 255 -6.09 6.42 -4.96
CA ASP A 255 -7.25 6.88 -4.20
C ASP A 255 -8.46 5.95 -4.38
N VAL A 256 -9.48 6.12 -3.53
CA VAL A 256 -10.69 5.28 -3.55
C VAL A 256 -11.41 5.27 -4.90
N PRO A 257 -11.60 6.41 -5.62
CA PRO A 257 -12.18 6.41 -6.95
C PRO A 257 -11.44 5.52 -7.95
N LYS A 258 -10.12 5.59 -7.99
CA LYS A 258 -9.28 4.76 -8.88
C LYS A 258 -9.30 3.29 -8.47
N VAL A 259 -9.27 2.98 -7.17
CA VAL A 259 -9.43 1.60 -6.68
C VAL A 259 -10.78 1.04 -7.12
N ARG A 260 -11.88 1.78 -6.97
CA ARG A 260 -13.19 1.35 -7.48
C ARG A 260 -13.18 1.09 -8.98
N GLN A 261 -12.51 1.95 -9.77
CA GLN A 261 -12.37 1.75 -11.21
C GLN A 261 -11.64 0.43 -11.53
N LEU A 262 -10.51 0.16 -10.88
CA LEU A 262 -9.73 -1.06 -11.07
C LEU A 262 -10.49 -2.33 -10.67
N LEU A 263 -11.20 -2.29 -9.53
CA LEU A 263 -11.99 -3.44 -9.07
C LEU A 263 -13.18 -3.72 -10.01
N ARG A 264 -13.85 -2.70 -10.53
CA ARG A 264 -14.92 -2.85 -11.55
C ARG A 264 -14.35 -3.40 -12.86
N ALA A 265 -13.25 -2.85 -13.37
CA ALA A 265 -12.60 -3.37 -14.57
C ALA A 265 -12.20 -4.85 -14.41
N SER A 266 -11.73 -5.22 -13.21
CA SER A 266 -11.44 -6.61 -12.87
C SER A 266 -12.70 -7.49 -12.87
N ALA A 267 -13.80 -7.02 -12.29
CA ALA A 267 -15.07 -7.74 -12.27
C ALA A 267 -15.66 -7.93 -13.67
N ASP A 268 -15.52 -6.94 -14.55
CA ASP A 268 -16.02 -6.98 -15.93
C ASP A 268 -15.22 -7.95 -16.82
N ALA A 269 -13.95 -8.17 -16.52
CA ALA A 269 -13.06 -9.07 -17.25
C ALA A 269 -13.07 -10.51 -16.73
N LEU A 270 -13.53 -10.76 -15.49
CA LEU A 270 -13.58 -12.07 -14.84
C LEU A 270 -14.93 -12.74 -15.03
N ALA A 271 -14.92 -14.03 -15.37
CA ALA A 271 -16.11 -14.85 -15.35
C ALA A 271 -16.59 -15.16 -13.90
N PRO A 272 -17.88 -15.41 -13.66
CA PRO A 272 -18.38 -15.86 -12.36
C PRO A 272 -17.58 -17.06 -11.81
N GLY A 273 -17.28 -17.04 -10.51
CA GLY A 273 -16.43 -18.03 -9.84
C GLY A 273 -14.93 -17.84 -10.01
N SER A 274 -14.49 -16.89 -10.83
CA SER A 274 -13.08 -16.49 -10.91
C SER A 274 -12.63 -15.77 -9.64
N LEU A 275 -11.33 -15.72 -9.40
CA LEU A 275 -10.73 -15.19 -8.16
C LEU A 275 -10.07 -13.84 -8.38
N ILE A 276 -10.29 -12.90 -7.46
CA ILE A 276 -9.43 -11.74 -7.29
C ILE A 276 -8.53 -11.98 -6.08
N VAL A 277 -7.25 -11.66 -6.20
CA VAL A 277 -6.22 -11.77 -5.16
C VAL A 277 -5.61 -10.38 -4.98
N ILE A 278 -5.71 -9.82 -3.79
CA ILE A 278 -5.12 -8.54 -3.42
C ILE A 278 -4.05 -8.80 -2.35
N HIS A 279 -2.80 -8.66 -2.70
CA HIS A 279 -1.65 -8.84 -1.81
C HIS A 279 -1.04 -7.49 -1.48
N ASP A 280 -1.20 -7.05 -0.23
CA ASP A 280 -0.82 -5.72 0.18
C ASP A 280 -0.56 -5.64 1.70
N ALA A 281 -0.25 -4.45 2.20
CA ALA A 281 -0.28 -4.13 3.62
C ALA A 281 -1.69 -3.61 4.00
N HIS A 282 -2.45 -4.39 4.76
CA HIS A 282 -3.79 -3.99 5.16
C HIS A 282 -3.86 -3.64 6.65
N LEU A 283 -4.55 -2.54 6.95
CA LEU A 283 -4.94 -2.19 8.31
C LEU A 283 -6.05 -3.15 8.80
N ASN A 284 -6.14 -3.34 10.11
CA ASN A 284 -7.25 -4.06 10.71
C ASN A 284 -8.59 -3.32 10.53
N GLU A 285 -9.70 -3.93 10.95
CA GLU A 285 -11.06 -3.37 10.82
C GLU A 285 -11.20 -2.00 11.52
N ALA A 286 -10.56 -1.82 12.67
CA ALA A 286 -10.62 -0.58 13.44
C ALA A 286 -9.71 0.53 12.90
N LYS A 287 -8.78 0.17 12.01
CA LYS A 287 -7.73 1.05 11.46
C LYS A 287 -6.78 1.62 12.54
N ASP A 288 -6.60 0.88 13.62
CA ASP A 288 -5.69 1.22 14.72
C ASP A 288 -4.48 0.28 14.81
N GLY A 289 -4.20 -0.43 13.73
CA GLY A 289 -3.06 -1.35 13.62
C GLY A 289 -3.07 -2.19 12.34
N PRO A 290 -2.05 -3.02 12.16
CA PRO A 290 -0.78 -3.11 12.92
C PRO A 290 0.05 -1.82 12.82
N LEU A 291 0.84 -1.52 13.86
CA LEU A 291 1.66 -0.29 13.92
C LEU A 291 2.54 -0.13 12.67
N GLN A 292 3.18 -1.18 12.22
CA GLN A 292 4.08 -1.14 11.07
C GLN A 292 3.34 -0.84 9.76
N VAL A 293 2.11 -1.32 9.62
CA VAL A 293 1.26 -1.02 8.47
C VAL A 293 0.83 0.45 8.50
N THR A 294 0.49 1.01 9.67
CA THR A 294 0.17 2.44 9.77
C THR A 294 1.37 3.33 9.47
N ALA A 295 2.57 2.93 9.86
CA ALA A 295 3.81 3.63 9.54
C ALA A 295 4.13 3.55 8.03
N TYR A 296 3.90 2.38 7.40
CA TYR A 296 4.01 2.22 5.95
C TYR A 296 2.97 3.07 5.20
N SER A 297 1.74 3.17 5.74
CA SER A 297 0.70 4.04 5.18
C SER A 297 1.12 5.52 5.19
N ALA A 298 1.83 5.97 6.22
CA ALA A 298 2.39 7.33 6.26
C ALA A 298 3.46 7.55 5.16
N LEU A 299 4.31 6.54 4.90
CA LEU A 299 5.25 6.59 3.78
C LEU A 299 4.50 6.66 2.44
N LEU A 300 3.51 5.78 2.20
CA LEU A 300 2.73 5.77 0.97
C LEU A 300 2.00 7.11 0.74
N MET A 301 1.36 7.64 1.77
CA MET A 301 0.71 8.96 1.73
C MET A 301 1.64 10.07 1.24
N SER A 302 2.94 9.98 1.57
CA SER A 302 3.92 11.00 1.19
C SER A 302 4.36 10.92 -0.27
N VAL A 303 4.13 9.78 -0.94
CA VAL A 303 4.67 9.51 -2.27
C VAL A 303 3.63 9.11 -3.31
N THR A 304 2.44 8.69 -2.88
CA THR A 304 1.35 8.24 -3.76
C THR A 304 0.04 8.97 -3.46
N GLU A 305 -0.97 8.76 -4.28
CA GLU A 305 -2.33 9.26 -4.05
C GLU A 305 -3.13 8.36 -3.10
N GLY A 306 -2.58 7.20 -2.74
CA GLY A 306 -3.25 6.18 -1.95
C GLY A 306 -2.85 6.15 -0.47
N ARG A 307 -2.99 4.99 0.11
CA ARG A 307 -2.69 4.64 1.51
C ARG A 307 -2.85 3.14 1.74
N CYS A 308 -2.45 2.60 2.88
CA CYS A 308 -2.89 1.27 3.27
C CYS A 308 -4.39 1.27 3.55
N TYR A 309 -5.12 0.36 2.92
CA TYR A 309 -6.56 0.18 3.11
C TYR A 309 -6.84 -0.76 4.28
N GLY A 310 -7.93 -0.50 5.02
CA GLY A 310 -8.42 -1.42 6.04
C GLY A 310 -9.08 -2.65 5.43
N VAL A 311 -9.03 -3.78 6.14
CA VAL A 311 -9.68 -5.04 5.72
C VAL A 311 -11.18 -4.83 5.48
N GLY A 312 -11.87 -4.06 6.36
CA GLY A 312 -13.29 -3.72 6.20
C GLY A 312 -13.55 -2.87 4.96
N GLU A 313 -12.74 -1.82 4.75
CA GLU A 313 -12.86 -0.97 3.55
C GLU A 313 -12.69 -1.77 2.26
N MET A 314 -11.70 -2.67 2.22
CA MET A 314 -11.45 -3.49 1.04
C MET A 314 -12.59 -4.48 0.80
N ARG A 315 -13.18 -5.03 1.86
CA ARG A 315 -14.37 -5.89 1.76
C ARG A 315 -15.56 -5.14 1.15
N GLU A 316 -15.81 -3.91 1.60
CA GLU A 316 -16.89 -3.08 1.05
C GLU A 316 -16.65 -2.74 -0.43
N LEU A 317 -15.45 -2.31 -0.80
CA LEU A 317 -15.06 -2.00 -2.18
C LEU A 317 -15.19 -3.21 -3.11
N LEU A 318 -14.80 -4.40 -2.64
CA LEU A 318 -14.96 -5.65 -3.39
C LEU A 318 -16.44 -6.02 -3.56
N ALA A 319 -17.25 -5.88 -2.51
CA ALA A 319 -18.70 -6.16 -2.59
C ALA A 319 -19.40 -5.20 -3.57
N GLU A 320 -19.07 -3.90 -3.54
CA GLU A 320 -19.55 -2.91 -4.50
C GLU A 320 -19.20 -3.26 -5.95
N ALA A 321 -18.05 -3.89 -6.17
CA ALA A 321 -17.62 -4.33 -7.49
C ALA A 321 -18.19 -5.69 -7.93
N GLY A 322 -18.95 -6.38 -7.08
CA GLY A 322 -19.59 -7.67 -7.39
C GLY A 322 -18.70 -8.88 -7.08
N PHE A 323 -17.87 -8.78 -6.05
CA PHE A 323 -17.11 -9.90 -5.48
C PHE A 323 -17.71 -10.34 -4.15
N GLY A 324 -17.62 -11.64 -3.86
CA GLY A 324 -18.05 -12.25 -2.60
C GLY A 324 -17.09 -13.31 -2.10
N SER A 325 -17.49 -14.10 -1.10
CA SER A 325 -16.64 -15.15 -0.51
C SER A 325 -15.27 -14.62 -0.04
N PHE A 326 -15.30 -13.50 0.65
CA PHE A 326 -14.11 -12.80 1.15
C PHE A 326 -13.31 -13.66 2.14
N ARG A 327 -11.99 -13.78 1.92
CA ARG A 327 -11.05 -14.40 2.83
C ARG A 327 -9.87 -13.45 3.03
N PHE A 328 -9.39 -13.33 4.26
CA PHE A 328 -8.17 -12.61 4.65
C PHE A 328 -7.16 -13.58 5.26
N ALA A 329 -5.89 -13.42 4.96
CA ALA A 329 -4.79 -14.12 5.61
C ALA A 329 -3.54 -13.22 5.68
N GLU A 330 -2.81 -13.31 6.80
CA GLU A 330 -1.47 -12.72 6.91
C GLU A 330 -0.47 -13.52 6.06
N THR A 331 0.54 -12.85 5.51
CA THR A 331 1.59 -13.49 4.72
C THR A 331 2.96 -13.33 5.37
N ALA A 332 3.80 -12.40 4.94
CA ALA A 332 5.11 -12.14 5.53
C ALA A 332 5.40 -10.65 5.59
N CYS A 333 6.26 -10.23 6.50
CA CYS A 333 6.77 -8.86 6.61
C CYS A 333 5.65 -7.81 6.65
N ASP A 334 4.67 -8.00 7.53
CA ASP A 334 3.51 -7.12 7.72
C ASP A 334 2.67 -6.94 6.43
N ARG A 335 2.68 -7.95 5.54
CA ARG A 335 1.79 -8.03 4.37
C ARG A 335 0.71 -9.09 4.62
N SER A 336 -0.35 -8.96 3.86
CA SER A 336 -1.51 -9.86 3.92
C SER A 336 -2.12 -10.04 2.54
N VAL A 337 -2.94 -11.05 2.39
CA VAL A 337 -3.68 -11.32 1.18
C VAL A 337 -5.18 -11.32 1.46
N ILE A 338 -5.92 -10.67 0.60
CA ILE A 338 -7.37 -10.74 0.51
C ILE A 338 -7.72 -11.47 -0.78
N THR A 339 -8.59 -12.46 -0.68
CA THR A 339 -9.15 -13.14 -1.84
C THR A 339 -10.67 -13.05 -1.83
N ALA A 340 -11.28 -12.90 -3.01
CA ALA A 340 -12.72 -12.91 -3.18
C ALA A 340 -13.10 -13.52 -4.53
N ALA A 341 -14.28 -14.15 -4.60
CA ALA A 341 -14.79 -14.75 -5.83
C ALA A 341 -15.69 -13.76 -6.59
N ARG A 342 -15.62 -13.73 -7.93
CA ARG A 342 -16.57 -13.03 -8.80
C ARG A 342 -17.94 -13.69 -8.68
N LEU A 343 -18.96 -12.92 -8.32
CA LEU A 343 -20.35 -13.38 -8.18
C LEU A 343 -21.03 -13.60 -9.53
#